data_c71d65123279194f01a5235799faad36
#
_entry.id   c71d65123279194f01a5235799faad36
#
_cell.length_a   1.000
_cell.length_b   1.000
_cell.length_c   1.000
_cell.angle_alpha   90.00
_cell.angle_beta   90.00
_cell.angle_gamma   90.00
#
_symmetry.space_group_name_H-M   'P 1'
#
loop_
_entity.id
_entity.type
_entity.pdbx_description
1 polymer ?
#
loop_
_entity_poly.entity_id
_entity_poly.type
_entity_poly.pdbx_seq_one_letter_code
_entity_poly.pdbx_strand_id
1 'polypeptide(L)'
;LGGALCTLFGYLLSYEVNSDITVVSFASPRVGNDDWKEAYDNKSNLSHYRVSNHRDVVTAAPMFGYKHVGNCIRLFDKDYKYYPQYSYNGWWEFSLFNCWRVSDHMADLYYERLIKNTW
;
A
#
# COMPACT_ATOMS: atom_id res chain seq x y z
N LEU A 1 11.42 -0.11 1.87
CA LEU A 1 12.07 -0.13 0.55
C LEU A 1 11.51 -1.28 -0.32
N GLY A 2 11.46 -2.51 0.18
CA GLY A 2 11.00 -3.68 -0.61
C GLY A 2 9.61 -3.52 -1.21
N GLY A 3 8.65 -2.96 -0.48
CA GLY A 3 7.31 -2.67 -0.99
C GLY A 3 7.32 -1.69 -2.18
N ALA A 4 8.17 -0.67 -2.15
CA ALA A 4 8.34 0.25 -3.27
C ALA A 4 8.98 -0.43 -4.48
N LEU A 5 10.01 -1.25 -4.25
CA LEU A 5 10.69 -2.00 -5.31
C LEU A 5 9.76 -3.00 -5.99
N CYS A 6 8.94 -3.74 -5.24
CA CYS A 6 7.99 -4.67 -5.85
C CYS A 6 6.88 -3.95 -6.65
N THR A 7 6.48 -2.75 -6.22
CA THR A 7 5.54 -1.91 -6.97
C THR A 7 6.13 -1.50 -8.32
N LEU A 8 7.37 -0.99 -8.33
CA LEU A 8 8.09 -0.63 -9.56
C LEU A 8 8.31 -1.84 -10.47
N PHE A 9 8.75 -2.95 -9.89
CA PHE A 9 9.01 -4.19 -10.64
C PHE A 9 7.72 -4.72 -11.30
N GLY A 10 6.62 -4.77 -10.57
CA GLY A 10 5.33 -5.21 -11.12
C GLY A 10 4.87 -4.35 -12.30
N TYR A 11 5.08 -3.04 -12.21
CA TYR A 11 4.75 -2.12 -13.30
C TYR A 11 5.62 -2.36 -14.53
N LEU A 12 6.95 -2.47 -14.38
CA LEU A 12 7.86 -2.78 -15.47
C LEU A 12 7.54 -4.14 -16.09
N LEU A 13 7.32 -5.16 -15.28
CA LEU A 13 6.98 -6.50 -15.76
C LEU A 13 5.69 -6.51 -16.59
N SER A 14 4.73 -5.63 -16.26
CA SER A 14 3.46 -5.54 -17.00
C SER A 14 3.59 -5.13 -18.47
N TYR A 15 4.75 -4.61 -18.86
CA TYR A 15 5.07 -4.33 -20.27
C TYR A 15 5.75 -5.51 -20.99
N GLU A 16 6.40 -6.38 -20.22
CA GLU A 16 7.20 -7.49 -20.76
C GLU A 16 6.39 -8.77 -20.95
N VAL A 17 5.28 -8.92 -20.20
CA VAL A 17 4.45 -10.13 -20.25
C VAL A 17 2.99 -9.80 -20.54
N ASN A 18 2.34 -10.72 -21.29
CA ASN A 18 0.92 -10.61 -21.61
C ASN A 18 0.00 -11.28 -20.56
N SER A 19 0.59 -11.93 -19.56
CA SER A 19 -0.14 -12.59 -18.47
C SER A 19 -0.59 -11.59 -17.41
N ASP A 20 -1.65 -11.93 -16.69
CA ASP A 20 -2.09 -11.17 -15.53
C ASP A 20 -1.04 -11.23 -14.41
N ILE A 21 -0.73 -10.07 -13.85
CA ILE A 21 0.21 -9.89 -12.74
C ILE A 21 -0.56 -9.46 -11.51
N THR A 22 -0.32 -10.13 -10.40
CA THR A 22 -0.79 -9.70 -9.10
C THR A 22 0.41 -9.33 -8.22
N VAL A 23 0.45 -8.08 -7.78
CA VAL A 23 1.44 -7.59 -6.81
C VAL A 23 0.80 -7.55 -5.44
N VAL A 24 1.47 -8.14 -4.46
CA VAL A 24 1.11 -7.99 -3.04
C VAL A 24 2.28 -7.34 -2.32
N SER A 25 2.07 -6.16 -1.77
CA SER A 25 3.11 -5.44 -1.03
C SER A 25 2.72 -5.21 0.42
N PHE A 26 3.71 -5.28 1.31
CA PHE A 26 3.56 -5.04 2.73
C PHE A 26 4.32 -3.77 3.11
N ALA A 27 3.69 -2.92 3.92
CA ALA A 27 4.32 -1.72 4.45
C ALA A 27 4.91 -0.79 3.37
N SER A 28 4.36 -0.79 2.15
CA SER A 28 4.90 -0.01 1.05
C SER A 28 4.67 1.49 1.26
N PRO A 29 5.71 2.33 1.07
CA PRO A 29 5.53 3.77 0.96
C PRO A 29 4.86 4.15 -0.37
N ARG A 30 4.55 5.41 -0.55
CA ARG A 30 4.14 5.97 -1.84
C ARG A 30 5.35 6.02 -2.78
N VAL A 31 5.13 5.74 -4.07
CA VAL A 31 6.22 5.58 -5.04
C VAL A 31 6.30 6.73 -6.04
N GLY A 32 5.16 7.30 -6.44
CA GLY A 32 5.12 8.37 -7.43
C GLY A 32 3.93 9.32 -7.24
N ASN A 33 3.79 10.25 -8.18
CA ASN A 33 2.79 11.31 -8.19
C ASN A 33 1.42 10.85 -8.74
N ASP A 34 0.55 11.80 -9.09
CA ASP A 34 -0.77 11.52 -9.67
C ASP A 34 -0.64 10.86 -11.05
N ASP A 35 0.28 11.30 -11.91
CA ASP A 35 0.49 10.71 -13.24
C ASP A 35 0.97 9.26 -13.12
N TRP A 36 1.85 8.97 -12.17
CA TRP A 36 2.27 7.62 -11.84
C TRP A 36 1.10 6.75 -11.40
N LYS A 37 0.26 7.28 -10.50
CA LYS A 37 -0.93 6.57 -10.02
C LYS A 37 -1.87 6.23 -11.18
N GLU A 38 -2.17 7.19 -12.03
CA GLU A 38 -3.04 6.99 -13.19
C GLU A 38 -2.47 5.92 -14.14
N ALA A 39 -1.19 6.03 -14.49
CA ALA A 39 -0.53 5.07 -15.37
C ALA A 39 -0.52 3.65 -14.78
N TYR A 40 -0.27 3.52 -13.48
CA TYR A 40 -0.24 2.24 -12.78
C TYR A 40 -1.62 1.58 -12.69
N ASP A 41 -2.62 2.33 -12.21
CA ASP A 41 -3.95 1.80 -11.95
C ASP A 41 -4.75 1.51 -13.23
N ASN A 42 -4.35 2.10 -14.37
CA ASN A 42 -4.94 1.85 -15.69
C ASN A 42 -4.31 0.68 -16.44
N LYS A 43 -3.28 0.01 -15.89
CA LYS A 43 -2.70 -1.19 -16.53
C LYS A 43 -3.68 -2.36 -16.45
N SER A 44 -4.15 -2.84 -17.60
CA SER A 44 -5.19 -3.87 -17.70
C SER A 44 -4.76 -5.24 -17.18
N ASN A 45 -3.46 -5.55 -17.25
CA ASN A 45 -2.90 -6.83 -16.78
C ASN A 45 -2.19 -6.75 -15.43
N LEU A 46 -2.43 -5.67 -14.63
CA LEU A 46 -1.76 -5.46 -13.36
C LEU A 46 -2.77 -5.20 -12.24
N SER A 47 -2.78 -6.04 -11.24
CA SER A 47 -3.54 -5.86 -10.00
C SER A 47 -2.59 -5.72 -8.82
N HIS A 48 -2.86 -4.78 -7.92
CA HIS A 48 -2.02 -4.56 -6.75
C HIS A 48 -2.83 -4.49 -5.47
N TYR A 49 -2.43 -5.27 -4.46
CA TYR A 49 -2.96 -5.25 -3.10
C TYR A 49 -1.88 -4.83 -2.14
N ARG A 50 -2.07 -3.66 -1.52
CA ARG A 50 -1.16 -3.11 -0.51
C ARG A 50 -1.69 -3.44 0.88
N VAL A 51 -0.93 -4.21 1.63
CA VAL A 51 -1.22 -4.50 3.04
C VAL A 51 -0.49 -3.49 3.91
N SER A 52 -1.23 -2.74 4.73
CA SER A 52 -0.67 -1.71 5.61
C SER A 52 -1.25 -1.76 7.01
N ASN A 53 -0.41 -1.68 8.04
CA ASN A 53 -0.85 -1.45 9.40
C ASN A 53 -1.36 -0.01 9.57
N HIS A 54 -2.43 0.17 10.33
CA HIS A 54 -3.12 1.47 10.43
C HIS A 54 -2.28 2.61 11.04
N ARG A 55 -1.21 2.28 11.78
CA ARG A 55 -0.29 3.25 12.41
C ARG A 55 1.12 3.23 11.84
N ASP A 56 1.36 2.50 10.76
CA ASP A 56 2.66 2.40 10.13
C ASP A 56 3.01 3.74 9.44
N VAL A 57 3.98 4.46 10.04
CA VAL A 57 4.43 5.77 9.54
C VAL A 57 5.05 5.70 8.14
N VAL A 58 5.69 4.58 7.79
CA VAL A 58 6.36 4.43 6.48
C VAL A 58 5.35 4.41 5.34
N THR A 59 4.16 3.84 5.57
CA THR A 59 3.10 3.82 4.56
C THR A 59 2.53 5.20 4.28
N ALA A 60 2.72 6.17 5.18
CA ALA A 60 2.31 7.56 4.98
C ALA A 60 3.34 8.39 4.19
N ALA A 61 4.57 7.90 4.07
CA ALA A 61 5.66 8.61 3.39
C ALA A 61 5.77 8.24 1.89
N PRO A 62 6.29 9.14 1.04
CA PRO A 62 6.38 10.58 1.21
C PRO A 62 5.00 11.24 1.28
N MET A 63 4.90 12.33 2.05
CA MET A 63 3.59 12.91 2.39
C MET A 63 3.01 13.81 1.31
N PHE A 64 3.86 14.56 0.62
CA PHE A 64 3.45 15.56 -0.35
C PHE A 64 3.82 15.15 -1.78
N GLY A 65 2.91 15.38 -2.72
CA GLY A 65 3.13 15.13 -4.14
C GLY A 65 3.19 13.65 -4.55
N TYR A 66 3.02 12.72 -3.61
CA TYR A 66 3.06 11.28 -3.86
C TYR A 66 1.72 10.63 -3.54
N LYS A 67 1.36 9.62 -4.31
CA LYS A 67 0.12 8.86 -4.21
C LYS A 67 0.37 7.37 -4.07
N HIS A 68 -0.54 6.71 -3.38
CA HIS A 68 -0.61 5.25 -3.40
C HIS A 68 -1.29 4.73 -4.67
N VAL A 69 -0.90 3.55 -5.10
CA VAL A 69 -1.48 2.81 -6.24
C VAL A 69 -2.22 1.56 -5.76
N GLY A 70 -3.11 1.05 -6.58
CA GLY A 70 -3.83 -0.20 -6.34
C GLY A 70 -4.80 -0.16 -5.15
N ASN A 71 -5.18 -1.34 -4.70
CA ASN A 71 -6.10 -1.55 -3.60
C ASN A 71 -5.38 -1.55 -2.25
N CYS A 72 -6.05 -1.14 -1.18
CA CYS A 72 -5.47 -1.15 0.16
C CYS A 72 -6.22 -2.10 1.08
N ILE A 73 -5.48 -2.99 1.75
CA ILE A 73 -5.95 -3.79 2.89
C ILE A 73 -5.30 -3.19 4.13
N ARG A 74 -6.08 -2.47 4.94
CA ARG A 74 -5.58 -1.81 6.14
C ARG A 74 -5.88 -2.65 7.36
N LEU A 75 -4.82 -3.07 8.05
CA LEU A 75 -4.89 -3.92 9.23
C LEU A 75 -5.02 -3.09 10.50
N PHE A 76 -5.95 -3.48 11.34
CA PHE A 76 -6.14 -3.00 12.71
C PHE A 76 -5.84 -4.12 13.70
N ASP A 77 -5.96 -3.87 15.00
CA ASP A 77 -5.60 -4.87 16.02
C ASP A 77 -6.51 -6.10 16.01
N LYS A 78 -7.77 -5.95 15.57
CA LYS A 78 -8.78 -7.02 15.61
C LYS A 78 -9.58 -7.17 14.31
N ASP A 79 -9.40 -6.28 13.35
CA ASP A 79 -10.12 -6.26 12.09
C ASP A 79 -9.26 -5.70 10.96
N TYR A 80 -9.80 -5.73 9.75
CA TYR A 80 -9.20 -5.07 8.60
C TYR A 80 -10.26 -4.29 7.81
N LYS A 81 -9.80 -3.34 7.01
CA LYS A 81 -10.63 -2.62 6.04
C LYS A 81 -10.03 -2.71 4.65
N TYR A 82 -10.89 -2.95 3.68
CA TYR A 82 -10.54 -2.96 2.27
C TYR A 82 -10.98 -1.67 1.59
N TYR A 83 -10.05 -1.05 0.86
CA TYR A 83 -10.28 0.17 0.11
C TYR A 83 -9.89 -0.05 -1.34
N PRO A 84 -10.86 -0.27 -2.28
CA PRO A 84 -10.55 -0.43 -3.69
C PRO A 84 -10.04 0.89 -4.28
N GLN A 85 -8.99 0.81 -5.08
CA GLN A 85 -8.37 1.96 -5.78
C GLN A 85 -8.21 3.20 -4.89
N TYR A 86 -7.62 2.97 -3.74
CA TYR A 86 -7.53 3.95 -2.67
C TYR A 86 -6.84 5.24 -3.10
N SER A 87 -7.63 6.27 -3.39
CA SER A 87 -7.16 7.63 -3.57
C SER A 87 -7.24 8.36 -2.24
N TYR A 88 -6.15 8.34 -1.49
CA TYR A 88 -6.09 9.07 -0.23
C TYR A 88 -5.54 10.48 -0.44
N ASN A 89 -6.31 11.47 -0.11
CA ASN A 89 -5.85 12.85 0.03
C ASN A 89 -5.19 12.98 1.40
N GLY A 90 -3.88 13.04 1.43
CA GLY A 90 -2.99 12.85 2.57
C GLY A 90 -3.21 13.67 3.85
N TRP A 91 -4.17 14.59 3.86
CA TRP A 91 -4.46 15.43 5.03
C TRP A 91 -5.12 14.66 6.18
N TRP A 92 -5.93 13.63 5.90
CA TRP A 92 -6.64 12.87 6.93
C TRP A 92 -5.80 11.77 7.56
N GLU A 93 -4.73 11.30 6.93
CA GLU A 93 -3.75 10.43 7.57
C GLU A 93 -2.94 11.17 8.64
N PHE A 94 -2.85 12.48 8.51
CA PHE A 94 -2.26 13.41 9.47
C PHE A 94 -3.19 13.87 10.57
N SER A 95 -4.30 13.19 10.80
CA SER A 95 -5.08 13.45 12.01
C SER A 95 -4.13 13.37 13.20
N LEU A 96 -4.04 14.46 13.97
CA LEU A 96 -3.30 14.56 15.23
C LEU A 96 -3.67 13.48 16.25
N PHE A 97 -4.72 12.70 15.97
CA PHE A 97 -5.22 11.57 16.76
C PHE A 97 -4.62 10.23 16.33
N ASN A 98 -3.95 10.12 15.19
CA ASN A 98 -3.23 8.91 14.79
C ASN A 98 -1.80 8.99 15.32
N CYS A 99 -1.57 8.37 16.47
CA CYS A 99 -0.21 8.16 16.99
C CYS A 99 0.52 7.22 16.04
N TRP A 100 1.26 7.77 15.08
CA TRP A 100 2.15 7.01 14.21
C TRP A 100 3.22 6.28 15.02
N ARG A 101 3.47 5.04 14.68
CA ARG A 101 4.44 4.20 15.38
C ARG A 101 5.38 3.55 14.38
N VAL A 102 6.68 3.70 14.63
CA VAL A 102 7.72 2.97 13.88
C VAL A 102 7.59 1.45 14.13
N SER A 103 7.16 1.06 15.33
CA SER A 103 6.90 -0.34 15.68
C SER A 103 5.84 -1.00 14.78
N ASP A 104 4.87 -0.24 14.28
CA ASP A 104 3.84 -0.76 13.38
C ASP A 104 4.38 -1.09 11.97
N HIS A 105 5.63 -0.69 11.67
CA HIS A 105 6.34 -1.06 10.45
C HIS A 105 7.07 -2.42 10.55
N MET A 106 7.18 -3.00 11.73
CA MET A 106 7.89 -4.26 11.95
C MET A 106 7.11 -5.45 11.36
N ALA A 107 7.84 -6.37 10.71
CA ALA A 107 7.27 -7.54 10.06
C ALA A 107 6.45 -8.42 11.00
N ASP A 108 6.90 -8.56 12.25
CA ASP A 108 6.23 -9.38 13.27
C ASP A 108 4.80 -8.91 13.54
N LEU A 109 4.58 -7.58 13.62
CA LEU A 109 3.26 -7.02 13.85
C LEU A 109 2.34 -7.17 12.63
N TYR A 110 2.90 -7.11 11.41
CA TYR A 110 2.16 -7.45 10.20
C TYR A 110 1.70 -8.91 10.21
N TYR A 111 2.61 -9.82 10.53
CA TYR A 111 2.31 -11.24 10.64
C TYR A 111 1.24 -11.53 11.70
N GLU A 112 1.41 -11.00 12.91
CA GLU A 112 0.41 -11.17 13.98
C GLU A 112 -0.99 -10.71 13.58
N ARG A 113 -1.10 -9.54 12.97
CA ARG A 113 -2.41 -8.99 12.56
C ARG A 113 -3.01 -9.80 11.41
N LEU A 114 -2.20 -10.31 10.49
CA LEU A 114 -2.68 -11.17 9.42
C LEU A 114 -3.25 -12.48 9.93
N ILE A 115 -2.59 -13.15 10.87
CA ILE A 115 -3.07 -14.44 11.41
C ILE A 115 -4.24 -14.28 12.38
N LYS A 116 -4.37 -13.13 13.06
CA LYS A 116 -5.48 -12.86 14.00
C LYS A 116 -6.77 -12.45 13.29
N ASN A 117 -6.69 -11.96 12.07
CA ASN A 117 -7.88 -11.58 11.32
C ASN A 117 -8.58 -12.80 10.74
N THR A 118 -9.91 -12.79 10.78
CA THR A 118 -10.75 -13.77 10.09
C THR A 118 -11.01 -13.26 8.69
N TRP A 119 -10.42 -13.92 7.73
CA TRP A 119 -10.53 -13.58 6.30
C TRP A 119 -11.75 -14.27 5.66
#